data_28eb4a684913e3507fb825a79607f7d6
#
_entry.id   28eb4a684913e3507fb825a79607f7d6
#
_cell.length_a   1.000
_cell.length_b   1.000
_cell.length_c   1.000
_cell.angle_alpha   90.00
_cell.angle_beta   90.00
_cell.angle_gamma   90.00
#
_symmetry.space_group_name_H-M   'P 1'
#
loop_
_entity.id
_entity.type
_entity.pdbx_description
1 polymer ?
#
loop_
_entity_poly.entity_id
_entity_poly.type
_entity_poly.pdbx_seq_one_letter_code
_entity_poly.pdbx_strand_id
1 'polypeptide(L)'
;MRIWIRTTTAVAFAALAAWLTLSIPDTVQAQAPAGAKSKGGGKGFAQDPRAQTRMYHFEDTNEDLPYSLYVSSKVKKDQKAPLVVTLHGLGAPQTIMMGKTAIDLAEEGGYILVAPMGYNTGGWYGSPVGTGPGRGKGKGAPPATPGAQNGPPNAAPNATAAAPDAAAKGPGGAAKGKGFGGFGGGNQPANLRELSEKDTMNVIAMVRKEFKVDDKRIYVMGHSMGGAGALYLGSKYPKMFAAVAAEAPAAFWQTRKETLQPMKDAKIPVMIVHGDIDEVVPVTNTLAWVDDMKELKMKYEFIEQPGITHGPVIESGLKPIYEFFAKHKK
;
A
#
# COMPACT_ATOMS: atom_id res chain seq x y z
N MET A 1 -68.85 7.68 58.81
CA MET A 1 -68.18 7.72 57.53
C MET A 1 -67.06 8.74 57.63
N ARG A 2 -65.83 8.34 57.99
CA ARG A 2 -64.70 9.26 58.21
C ARG A 2 -63.75 9.12 57.04
N ILE A 3 -63.54 10.17 56.30
CA ILE A 3 -62.65 10.32 55.17
C ILE A 3 -61.26 10.76 55.69
N TRP A 4 -60.23 9.95 55.48
CA TRP A 4 -58.87 10.32 55.79
C TRP A 4 -58.20 10.83 54.52
N ILE A 5 -57.79 12.10 54.54
CA ILE A 5 -56.97 12.71 53.51
C ILE A 5 -55.51 12.51 53.91
N ARG A 6 -54.73 11.79 53.09
CA ARG A 6 -53.27 11.67 53.25
C ARG A 6 -52.61 12.73 52.35
N THR A 7 -51.99 13.67 53.01
CA THR A 7 -51.08 14.62 52.37
C THR A 7 -49.70 13.97 52.15
N THR A 8 -49.26 13.81 50.89
CA THR A 8 -47.91 13.39 50.54
C THR A 8 -47.05 14.64 50.30
N THR A 9 -46.06 14.82 51.17
CA THR A 9 -45.05 15.86 51.07
C THR A 9 -44.02 15.43 50.05
N ALA A 10 -43.90 16.14 48.91
CA ALA A 10 -42.85 15.94 47.95
C ALA A 10 -41.60 16.69 48.40
N VAL A 11 -40.51 15.95 48.66
CA VAL A 11 -39.18 16.51 48.91
C VAL A 11 -38.50 16.65 47.58
N ALA A 12 -38.28 17.90 47.15
CA ALA A 12 -37.50 18.23 45.95
C ALA A 12 -36.02 18.15 46.29
N PHE A 13 -35.30 17.16 45.73
CA PHE A 13 -33.84 17.14 45.70
C PHE A 13 -33.36 18.02 44.55
N ALA A 14 -32.84 19.20 44.89
CA ALA A 14 -32.07 20.00 43.94
C ALA A 14 -30.66 19.42 43.77
N ALA A 15 -30.40 18.69 42.67
CA ALA A 15 -29.06 18.27 42.31
C ALA A 15 -28.33 19.45 41.62
N LEU A 16 -27.37 20.05 42.31
CA LEU A 16 -26.40 20.98 41.73
C LEU A 16 -25.46 20.18 40.82
N ALA A 17 -25.65 20.25 39.50
CA ALA A 17 -24.68 19.80 38.54
C ALA A 17 -23.59 20.88 38.40
N ALA A 18 -22.44 20.65 39.06
CA ALA A 18 -21.24 21.43 38.82
C ALA A 18 -20.65 21.02 37.47
N TRP A 19 -20.78 21.87 36.47
CA TRP A 19 -20.06 21.73 35.21
C TRP A 19 -18.60 22.11 35.44
N LEU A 20 -17.72 21.08 35.59
CA LEU A 20 -16.30 21.26 35.41
C LEU A 20 -16.04 21.41 33.91
N THR A 21 -15.86 22.65 33.47
CA THR A 21 -15.25 22.94 32.18
C THR A 21 -13.77 22.59 32.26
N LEU A 22 -13.40 21.37 31.82
CA LEU A 22 -12.03 21.07 31.49
C LEU A 22 -11.68 21.85 30.23
N SER A 23 -10.95 22.94 30.42
CA SER A 23 -10.27 23.64 29.33
C SER A 23 -9.23 22.69 28.76
N ILE A 24 -9.45 22.18 27.57
CA ILE A 24 -8.43 21.47 26.78
C ILE A 24 -7.48 22.56 26.30
N PRO A 25 -6.18 22.51 26.64
CA PRO A 25 -5.24 23.46 26.09
C PRO A 25 -5.14 23.25 24.58
N ASP A 26 -5.40 24.32 23.83
CA ASP A 26 -5.11 24.42 22.41
C ASP A 26 -3.62 24.20 22.15
N THR A 27 -3.36 23.41 21.09
CA THR A 27 -2.10 23.37 20.36
C THR A 27 -0.86 22.90 21.13
N VAL A 28 -0.68 21.58 21.19
CA VAL A 28 0.68 21.05 21.14
C VAL A 28 1.11 21.03 19.67
N GLN A 29 1.69 22.15 19.26
CA GLN A 29 2.45 22.25 18.02
C GLN A 29 3.78 21.54 18.27
N ALA A 30 3.84 20.25 17.95
CA ALA A 30 5.10 19.51 17.97
C ALA A 30 6.00 20.08 16.87
N GLN A 31 6.93 20.95 17.28
CA GLN A 31 8.04 21.39 16.44
C GLN A 31 8.89 20.17 16.09
N ALA A 32 8.95 19.85 14.80
CA ALA A 32 9.83 18.84 14.28
C ALA A 32 11.29 19.24 14.58
N PRO A 33 12.15 18.31 15.05
CA PRO A 33 13.57 18.59 15.18
C PRO A 33 14.16 18.82 13.79
N ALA A 34 14.75 19.99 13.60
CA ALA A 34 15.48 20.36 12.40
C ALA A 34 16.70 19.46 12.26
N GLY A 35 16.81 18.77 11.12
CA GLY A 35 18.09 18.34 10.58
C GLY A 35 18.47 16.88 10.67
N ALA A 36 17.87 16.02 9.87
CA ALA A 36 18.58 14.89 9.28
C ALA A 36 18.62 15.09 7.77
N LYS A 37 19.71 15.64 7.24
CA LYS A 37 19.95 15.73 5.80
C LYS A 37 20.16 14.32 5.24
N SER A 38 19.14 13.73 4.66
CA SER A 38 19.23 12.54 3.83
C SER A 38 20.01 12.89 2.57
N LYS A 39 21.26 12.45 2.47
CA LYS A 39 22.03 12.46 1.23
C LYS A 39 21.57 11.28 0.37
N GLY A 40 20.87 11.54 -0.73
CA GLY A 40 20.57 10.55 -1.74
C GLY A 40 19.14 10.59 -2.23
N GLY A 41 18.64 11.73 -2.72
CA GLY A 41 17.34 11.84 -3.37
C GLY A 41 17.51 12.09 -4.87
N GLY A 42 17.21 11.10 -5.70
CA GLY A 42 16.87 11.36 -7.09
C GLY A 42 15.68 12.33 -7.14
N LYS A 43 15.71 13.31 -8.04
CA LYS A 43 14.62 14.26 -8.29
C LYS A 43 13.38 13.48 -8.73
N GLY A 44 12.34 13.35 -7.87
CA GLY A 44 11.10 12.75 -8.32
C GLY A 44 10.02 12.45 -7.27
N PHE A 45 10.37 12.14 -6.03
CA PHE A 45 9.38 11.64 -5.06
C PHE A 45 9.46 12.35 -3.71
N ALA A 46 9.37 13.67 -3.72
CA ALA A 46 9.23 14.43 -2.48
C ALA A 46 7.78 14.34 -1.99
N GLN A 47 7.59 14.16 -0.68
CA GLN A 47 6.29 14.29 -0.05
C GLN A 47 5.69 15.68 -0.36
N ASP A 48 4.41 15.72 -0.75
CA ASP A 48 3.67 16.97 -0.89
C ASP A 48 3.60 17.68 0.47
N PRO A 49 3.84 19.00 0.54
CA PRO A 49 3.85 19.75 1.80
C PRO A 49 2.51 19.77 2.54
N ARG A 50 1.40 19.40 1.89
CA ARG A 50 0.09 19.25 2.53
C ARG A 50 0.00 17.97 3.38
N ALA A 51 0.81 16.96 3.11
CA ALA A 51 0.87 15.75 3.93
C ALA A 51 1.74 15.98 5.17
N GLN A 52 1.33 15.41 6.29
CA GLN A 52 2.01 15.50 7.57
C GLN A 52 2.79 14.22 7.85
N THR A 53 4.05 14.32 8.26
CA THR A 53 4.74 13.21 8.88
C THR A 53 4.49 13.26 10.38
N ARG A 54 3.97 12.19 10.94
CA ARG A 54 3.67 12.03 12.36
C ARG A 54 4.49 10.90 12.94
N MET A 55 4.71 10.94 14.25
CA MET A 55 5.39 9.87 15.00
C MET A 55 4.41 9.25 16.00
N TYR A 56 4.59 7.96 16.26
CA TYR A 56 3.89 7.30 17.35
C TYR A 56 4.81 6.27 18.02
N HIS A 57 4.57 6.01 19.29
CA HIS A 57 5.33 5.02 20.05
C HIS A 57 4.87 3.61 19.69
N PHE A 58 5.80 2.79 19.19
CA PHE A 58 5.56 1.39 18.84
C PHE A 58 6.03 0.50 19.99
N GLU A 59 5.09 0.07 20.83
CA GLU A 59 5.32 -0.65 22.09
C GLU A 59 6.16 -1.92 21.94
N ASP A 60 6.05 -2.65 20.82
CA ASP A 60 6.69 -3.94 20.62
C ASP A 60 8.21 -3.87 20.62
N THR A 61 8.77 -2.75 20.21
CA THR A 61 10.23 -2.54 20.15
C THR A 61 10.66 -1.33 20.97
N ASN A 62 9.73 -0.63 21.62
CA ASN A 62 9.96 0.59 22.40
C ASN A 62 10.64 1.67 21.54
N GLU A 63 10.16 1.86 20.30
CA GLU A 63 10.69 2.82 19.33
C GLU A 63 9.58 3.75 18.84
N ASP A 64 9.95 4.96 18.43
CA ASP A 64 9.03 5.87 17.76
C ASP A 64 9.09 5.65 16.25
N LEU A 65 7.95 5.29 15.64
CA LEU A 65 7.84 5.04 14.22
C LEU A 65 7.11 6.16 13.49
N PRO A 66 7.58 6.56 12.29
CA PRO A 66 6.91 7.56 11.48
C PRO A 66 5.76 6.96 10.67
N TYR A 67 4.74 7.76 10.43
CA TYR A 67 3.76 7.55 9.38
C TYR A 67 3.41 8.87 8.71
N SER A 68 2.97 8.85 7.45
CA SER A 68 2.50 10.04 6.76
C SER A 68 0.98 10.05 6.67
N LEU A 69 0.38 11.21 6.85
CA LEU A 69 -1.08 11.39 6.85
C LEU A 69 -1.46 12.62 6.03
N TYR A 70 -2.46 12.47 5.20
CA TYR A 70 -3.18 13.56 4.57
C TYR A 70 -4.69 13.41 4.81
N VAL A 71 -5.34 14.50 5.14
CA VAL A 71 -6.79 14.56 5.33
C VAL A 71 -7.34 15.60 4.37
N SER A 72 -8.21 15.16 3.44
CA SER A 72 -8.84 16.07 2.49
C SER A 72 -9.65 17.17 3.21
N SER A 73 -9.65 18.39 2.68
CA SER A 73 -10.45 19.49 3.17
C SER A 73 -11.98 19.21 3.14
N LYS A 74 -12.37 18.20 2.36
CA LYS A 74 -13.76 17.72 2.27
C LYS A 74 -14.17 16.81 3.43
N VAL A 75 -13.22 16.31 4.22
CA VAL A 75 -13.49 15.47 5.40
C VAL A 75 -14.03 16.34 6.53
N LYS A 76 -15.27 16.07 6.94
CA LYS A 76 -15.92 16.80 8.01
C LYS A 76 -15.97 15.96 9.28
N LYS A 77 -15.85 16.62 10.44
CA LYS A 77 -15.80 15.97 11.76
C LYS A 77 -16.97 15.00 12.00
N ASP A 78 -18.15 15.33 11.49
CA ASP A 78 -19.37 14.57 11.74
C ASP A 78 -19.74 13.58 10.63
N GLN A 79 -19.00 13.54 9.53
CA GLN A 79 -19.26 12.67 8.39
C GLN A 79 -18.21 11.58 8.29
N LYS A 80 -18.66 10.39 7.86
CA LYS A 80 -17.76 9.26 7.56
C LYS A 80 -16.98 9.51 6.28
N ALA A 81 -15.66 9.41 6.34
CA ALA A 81 -14.76 9.60 5.21
C ALA A 81 -14.12 8.28 4.76
N PRO A 82 -13.85 8.10 3.46
CA PRO A 82 -13.10 6.95 2.98
C PRO A 82 -11.63 7.05 3.38
N LEU A 83 -10.99 5.89 3.62
CA LEU A 83 -9.59 5.76 3.97
C LEU A 83 -8.84 4.98 2.90
N VAL A 84 -7.73 5.53 2.41
CA VAL A 84 -6.75 4.83 1.58
C VAL A 84 -5.49 4.60 2.40
N VAL A 85 -5.09 3.35 2.54
CA VAL A 85 -3.81 2.92 3.11
C VAL A 85 -2.86 2.66 1.97
N THR A 86 -1.71 3.36 1.93
CA THR A 86 -0.75 3.23 0.84
C THR A 86 0.61 2.77 1.32
N LEU A 87 1.20 1.77 0.65
CA LEU A 87 2.37 1.03 1.08
C LEU A 87 3.54 1.25 0.13
N HIS A 88 4.69 1.70 0.67
CA HIS A 88 5.89 1.99 -0.13
C HIS A 88 6.64 0.74 -0.60
N GLY A 89 7.50 0.92 -1.60
CA GLY A 89 8.40 -0.11 -2.09
C GLY A 89 9.64 -0.32 -1.22
N LEU A 90 10.37 -1.42 -1.49
CA LEU A 90 11.58 -1.79 -0.76
C LEU A 90 12.64 -0.68 -0.80
N GLY A 91 13.18 -0.32 0.36
CA GLY A 91 14.22 0.69 0.52
C GLY A 91 13.72 2.13 0.49
N ALA A 92 12.42 2.36 0.28
CA ALA A 92 11.83 3.70 0.28
C ALA A 92 11.18 4.03 1.63
N PRO A 93 11.07 5.29 2.01
CA PRO A 93 10.28 5.71 3.16
C PRO A 93 8.79 5.82 2.79
N GLN A 94 7.92 5.89 3.79
CA GLN A 94 6.47 6.08 3.62
C GLN A 94 6.12 7.37 2.85
N THR A 95 6.97 8.39 2.90
CA THR A 95 6.76 9.69 2.25
C THR A 95 6.66 9.61 0.73
N ILE A 96 7.25 8.56 0.11
CA ILE A 96 7.22 8.38 -1.36
C ILE A 96 5.79 8.22 -1.90
N MET A 97 4.90 7.68 -1.07
CA MET A 97 3.50 7.44 -1.44
C MET A 97 2.60 8.68 -1.24
N MET A 98 3.20 9.80 -0.79
CA MET A 98 2.51 11.06 -0.50
C MET A 98 2.91 12.15 -1.51
N GLY A 99 3.12 11.78 -2.77
CA GLY A 99 3.41 12.73 -3.85
C GLY A 99 2.20 13.60 -4.20
N LYS A 100 2.46 14.66 -4.98
CA LYS A 100 1.45 15.66 -5.35
C LYS A 100 0.19 15.04 -5.96
N THR A 101 0.34 14.14 -6.92
CA THR A 101 -0.79 13.48 -7.59
C THR A 101 -1.63 12.66 -6.63
N ALA A 102 -1.00 11.90 -5.71
CA ALA A 102 -1.72 11.14 -4.70
C ALA A 102 -2.56 12.05 -3.79
N ILE A 103 -1.99 13.19 -3.39
CA ILE A 103 -2.67 14.17 -2.55
C ILE A 103 -3.80 14.89 -3.32
N ASP A 104 -3.59 15.25 -4.59
CA ASP A 104 -4.63 15.89 -5.41
C ASP A 104 -5.84 14.94 -5.61
N LEU A 105 -5.59 13.68 -5.90
CA LEU A 105 -6.65 12.67 -6.04
C LEU A 105 -7.36 12.39 -4.71
N ALA A 106 -6.61 12.37 -3.60
CA ALA A 106 -7.20 12.23 -2.28
C ALA A 106 -8.07 13.44 -1.92
N GLU A 107 -7.66 14.66 -2.29
CA GLU A 107 -8.46 15.87 -2.13
C GLU A 107 -9.71 15.82 -3.00
N GLU A 108 -9.58 15.45 -4.26
CA GLU A 108 -10.70 15.34 -5.19
C GLU A 108 -11.77 14.36 -4.69
N GLY A 109 -11.36 13.20 -4.22
CA GLY A 109 -12.25 12.13 -3.75
C GLY A 109 -12.71 12.29 -2.29
N GLY A 110 -12.19 13.25 -1.53
CA GLY A 110 -12.50 13.43 -0.11
C GLY A 110 -11.96 12.33 0.77
N TYR A 111 -10.78 11.80 0.44
CA TYR A 111 -10.15 10.69 1.17
C TYR A 111 -9.29 11.17 2.34
N ILE A 112 -9.20 10.31 3.35
CA ILE A 112 -8.07 10.26 4.26
C ILE A 112 -7.04 9.33 3.62
N LEU A 113 -5.79 9.79 3.45
CA LEU A 113 -4.69 9.01 2.90
C LEU A 113 -3.64 8.79 3.98
N VAL A 114 -3.27 7.54 4.25
CA VAL A 114 -2.28 7.21 5.26
C VAL A 114 -1.21 6.25 4.71
N ALA A 115 0.05 6.54 5.01
CA ALA A 115 1.19 5.70 4.65
C ALA A 115 1.96 5.31 5.92
N PRO A 116 1.81 4.07 6.41
CA PRO A 116 2.65 3.53 7.48
C PRO A 116 4.08 3.30 6.99
N MET A 117 5.04 3.33 7.90
CA MET A 117 6.43 2.98 7.61
C MET A 117 6.61 1.47 7.35
N GLY A 118 5.72 0.63 7.86
CA GLY A 118 5.88 -0.81 7.80
C GLY A 118 7.07 -1.28 8.66
N TYR A 119 7.23 -0.68 9.85
CA TYR A 119 8.32 -0.82 10.80
C TYR A 119 9.65 -0.27 10.27
N ASN A 120 10.06 -0.65 9.06
CA ASN A 120 11.23 -0.09 8.39
C ASN A 120 11.10 -0.22 6.85
N THR A 121 12.10 0.25 6.12
CA THR A 121 12.09 0.26 4.65
C THR A 121 12.12 -1.12 3.98
N GLY A 122 12.21 -2.21 4.75
CA GLY A 122 12.32 -3.59 4.25
C GLY A 122 11.39 -4.60 4.93
N GLY A 123 10.34 -4.14 5.62
CA GLY A 123 9.50 -4.98 6.48
C GLY A 123 8.48 -5.88 5.77
N TRP A 124 8.18 -5.65 4.50
CA TRP A 124 7.28 -6.47 3.66
C TRP A 124 5.83 -6.56 4.13
N TYR A 125 5.40 -5.77 5.12
CA TYR A 125 4.00 -5.69 5.57
C TYR A 125 3.38 -7.06 5.95
N GLY A 126 4.22 -7.98 6.44
CA GLY A 126 3.82 -9.36 6.76
C GLY A 126 3.87 -10.34 5.58
N SER A 127 3.95 -9.86 4.35
CA SER A 127 3.88 -10.72 3.17
C SER A 127 5.05 -11.70 3.06
N PRO A 128 4.86 -12.88 2.43
CA PRO A 128 5.97 -13.78 2.14
C PRO A 128 7.00 -13.10 1.23
N VAL A 129 8.28 -13.28 1.54
CA VAL A 129 9.36 -12.87 0.64
C VAL A 129 9.64 -14.02 -0.31
N GLY A 130 9.12 -13.93 -1.53
CA GLY A 130 9.38 -14.91 -2.57
C GLY A 130 10.81 -14.80 -3.14
N THR A 131 11.29 -15.85 -3.74
CA THR A 131 12.54 -15.86 -4.51
C THR A 131 12.27 -15.27 -5.89
N GLY A 132 12.43 -13.96 -6.06
CA GLY A 132 12.37 -13.33 -7.37
C GLY A 132 13.49 -13.80 -8.31
N PRO A 133 13.36 -13.55 -9.62
CA PRO A 133 14.42 -13.88 -10.57
C PRO A 133 15.71 -13.14 -10.17
N GLY A 134 16.75 -13.87 -9.77
CA GLY A 134 18.06 -13.33 -9.34
C GLY A 134 18.60 -13.88 -8.01
N ARG A 135 17.84 -14.62 -7.22
CA ARG A 135 18.33 -15.30 -6.00
C ARG A 135 18.69 -16.78 -6.21
N GLY A 136 19.23 -17.13 -7.35
CA GLY A 136 19.68 -18.48 -7.66
C GLY A 136 21.20 -18.66 -7.52
N LYS A 137 21.73 -18.72 -6.28
CA LYS A 137 22.96 -19.49 -5.97
C LYS A 137 22.72 -20.32 -4.71
N GLY A 138 21.80 -21.26 -4.81
CA GLY A 138 21.64 -22.37 -3.89
C GLY A 138 21.52 -23.64 -4.73
N LYS A 139 22.46 -24.56 -4.60
CA LYS A 139 22.53 -25.86 -5.31
C LYS A 139 21.21 -26.62 -5.19
N GLY A 140 20.67 -27.07 -6.33
CA GLY A 140 19.70 -28.16 -6.39
C GLY A 140 18.27 -27.75 -6.80
N ALA A 141 18.07 -27.39 -8.08
CA ALA A 141 16.78 -27.56 -8.74
C ALA A 141 16.92 -28.64 -9.81
N PRO A 142 15.99 -29.61 -9.92
CA PRO A 142 16.04 -30.58 -11.01
C PRO A 142 15.74 -29.90 -12.34
N PRO A 143 16.28 -30.44 -13.48
CA PRO A 143 16.12 -29.81 -14.78
C PRO A 143 14.68 -29.87 -15.27
N ALA A 144 14.23 -28.78 -15.85
CA ALA A 144 12.94 -28.71 -16.55
C ALA A 144 12.94 -29.66 -17.73
N THR A 145 11.93 -30.51 -17.81
CA THR A 145 11.71 -31.43 -18.93
C THR A 145 11.24 -30.62 -20.15
N PRO A 146 11.85 -30.77 -21.34
CA PRO A 146 11.36 -30.18 -22.56
C PRO A 146 10.28 -31.05 -23.18
N GLY A 147 9.12 -30.46 -23.47
CA GLY A 147 8.11 -31.16 -24.28
C GLY A 147 6.73 -30.52 -24.22
N ALA A 148 6.42 -29.69 -25.19
CA ALA A 148 5.28 -29.79 -26.08
C ALA A 148 5.22 -28.57 -27.01
N GLN A 149 5.76 -28.76 -28.20
CA GLN A 149 5.42 -27.95 -29.36
C GLN A 149 4.01 -28.33 -29.81
N ASN A 150 3.16 -27.34 -30.11
CA ASN A 150 2.18 -27.40 -31.20
C ASN A 150 1.50 -26.04 -31.33
N GLY A 151 1.96 -25.25 -32.30
CA GLY A 151 1.21 -24.14 -32.89
C GLY A 151 0.80 -24.52 -34.32
N PRO A 152 -0.23 -23.89 -34.89
CA PRO A 152 -0.49 -23.99 -36.33
C PRO A 152 0.15 -22.82 -37.10
N PRO A 153 0.44 -23.00 -38.39
CA PRO A 153 1.27 -22.14 -39.21
C PRO A 153 0.49 -21.13 -40.08
N ASN A 154 1.25 -20.16 -40.62
CA ASN A 154 0.97 -19.22 -41.72
C ASN A 154 0.80 -17.77 -41.30
N ALA A 155 1.52 -16.79 -41.85
CA ALA A 155 2.10 -16.58 -43.15
C ALA A 155 3.24 -15.55 -43.08
N ALA A 156 4.26 -15.74 -43.85
CA ALA A 156 5.23 -14.74 -44.31
C ALA A 156 4.80 -14.22 -45.73
N PRO A 157 5.49 -13.34 -46.47
CA PRO A 157 6.79 -12.69 -46.25
C PRO A 157 6.91 -11.23 -46.73
N ASN A 158 8.13 -10.67 -46.58
CA ASN A 158 8.78 -9.57 -47.35
C ASN A 158 8.64 -8.13 -46.85
N ALA A 159 9.76 -7.49 -46.46
CA ALA A 159 10.69 -6.84 -47.38
C ALA A 159 11.91 -6.28 -46.63
N THR A 160 13.03 -6.53 -47.24
CA THR A 160 14.37 -5.96 -47.08
C THR A 160 14.42 -4.43 -47.11
N ALA A 161 15.20 -3.82 -46.20
CA ALA A 161 16.01 -2.64 -46.52
C ALA A 161 17.13 -2.44 -45.47
N ALA A 162 18.29 -2.13 -46.00
CA ALA A 162 19.63 -2.10 -45.49
C ALA A 162 19.89 -1.08 -44.36
N ALA A 163 20.92 -1.44 -43.56
CA ALA A 163 21.62 -0.54 -42.64
C ALA A 163 22.39 0.57 -43.38
N PRO A 164 22.75 1.64 -42.64
CA PRO A 164 24.21 1.89 -42.61
C PRO A 164 24.73 2.10 -41.16
N ASP A 165 25.97 1.61 -41.00
CA ASP A 165 26.89 1.81 -39.90
C ASP A 165 27.06 3.29 -39.50
N ALA A 166 27.06 3.55 -38.19
CA ALA A 166 27.88 4.62 -37.62
C ALA A 166 28.25 4.26 -36.18
N ALA A 167 29.48 3.84 -36.01
CA ALA A 167 30.11 3.62 -34.71
C ALA A 167 30.29 4.93 -33.95
N ALA A 168 29.79 5.01 -32.72
CA ALA A 168 30.25 5.97 -31.73
C ALA A 168 30.52 5.22 -30.43
N LYS A 169 31.81 5.06 -30.11
CA LYS A 169 32.34 4.56 -28.84
C LYS A 169 32.07 5.61 -27.75
N GLY A 170 31.28 5.24 -26.75
CA GLY A 170 31.20 5.91 -25.44
C GLY A 170 31.62 4.94 -24.34
N PRO A 171 32.26 5.39 -23.24
CA PRO A 171 32.95 4.51 -22.31
C PRO A 171 31.97 3.70 -21.46
N GLY A 172 32.08 2.38 -21.58
CA GLY A 172 31.35 1.41 -20.81
C GLY A 172 31.76 1.44 -19.34
N GLY A 173 30.87 1.89 -18.50
CA GLY A 173 30.84 1.58 -17.07
C GLY A 173 29.74 0.55 -16.84
N ALA A 174 30.09 -0.74 -16.83
CA ALA A 174 29.19 -1.80 -16.42
C ALA A 174 28.83 -1.57 -14.94
N ALA A 175 27.69 -0.96 -14.67
CA ALA A 175 27.07 -0.98 -13.36
C ALA A 175 26.69 -2.43 -13.05
N LYS A 176 27.49 -3.08 -12.23
CA LYS A 176 27.16 -4.38 -11.63
C LYS A 176 25.82 -4.21 -10.92
N GLY A 177 24.76 -4.79 -11.46
CA GLY A 177 23.46 -4.87 -10.85
C GLY A 177 23.59 -5.41 -9.43
N LYS A 178 23.41 -4.57 -8.43
CA LYS A 178 23.28 -4.98 -7.04
C LYS A 178 21.95 -5.70 -6.93
N GLY A 179 22.03 -7.05 -6.86
CA GLY A 179 20.85 -7.86 -6.64
C GLY A 179 20.07 -7.39 -5.41
N PHE A 180 18.76 -7.64 -5.41
CA PHE A 180 17.73 -7.30 -4.41
C PHE A 180 18.07 -7.64 -2.93
N GLY A 181 19.27 -8.07 -2.64
CA GLY A 181 19.76 -8.52 -1.32
C GLY A 181 20.51 -7.51 -0.48
N GLY A 182 20.62 -6.23 -0.88
CA GLY A 182 21.48 -5.25 -0.24
C GLY A 182 20.80 -4.15 0.61
N PHE A 183 19.49 -4.12 0.68
CA PHE A 183 18.76 -3.13 1.47
C PHE A 183 18.29 -3.74 2.81
N GLY A 184 19.18 -3.80 3.78
CA GLY A 184 18.91 -4.37 5.10
C GLY A 184 20.15 -4.97 5.74
N GLY A 185 21.34 -4.39 5.47
CA GLY A 185 22.62 -4.82 6.04
C GLY A 185 22.82 -4.39 7.48
N GLY A 186 21.81 -4.56 8.33
CA GLY A 186 21.86 -4.50 9.78
C GLY A 186 21.23 -5.76 10.35
N ASN A 187 21.42 -5.99 11.63
CA ASN A 187 20.83 -7.11 12.35
C ASN A 187 19.29 -6.95 12.41
N GLN A 188 18.60 -7.37 11.33
CA GLN A 188 17.14 -7.25 11.25
C GLN A 188 16.49 -8.21 12.25
N PRO A 189 15.43 -7.82 12.95
CA PRO A 189 14.68 -8.71 13.83
C PRO A 189 14.20 -9.95 13.08
N ALA A 190 14.28 -11.13 13.70
CA ALA A 190 13.81 -12.38 13.10
C ALA A 190 12.31 -12.33 12.74
N ASN A 191 11.53 -11.55 13.49
CA ASN A 191 10.10 -11.32 13.32
C ASN A 191 9.78 -10.01 12.55
N LEU A 192 10.73 -9.49 11.74
CA LEU A 192 10.58 -8.22 11.02
C LEU A 192 9.25 -8.09 10.27
N ARG A 193 8.80 -9.15 9.60
CA ARG A 193 7.54 -9.13 8.84
C ARG A 193 6.33 -8.95 9.74
N GLU A 194 6.33 -9.58 10.89
CA GLU A 194 5.27 -9.46 11.90
C GLU A 194 5.23 -8.05 12.48
N LEU A 195 6.39 -7.48 12.81
CA LEU A 195 6.50 -6.07 13.25
C LEU A 195 6.00 -5.11 12.18
N SER A 196 6.33 -5.36 10.91
CA SER A 196 5.91 -4.54 9.77
C SER A 196 4.40 -4.57 9.54
N GLU A 197 3.80 -5.74 9.64
CA GLU A 197 2.35 -5.89 9.61
C GLU A 197 1.68 -5.17 10.77
N LYS A 198 2.21 -5.36 11.98
CA LYS A 198 1.66 -4.78 13.21
C LYS A 198 1.73 -3.26 13.20
N ASP A 199 2.85 -2.66 12.76
CA ASP A 199 2.96 -1.22 12.55
C ASP A 199 1.84 -0.72 11.62
N THR A 200 1.65 -1.38 10.48
CA THR A 200 0.60 -1.02 9.52
C THR A 200 -0.79 -1.06 10.16
N MET A 201 -1.09 -2.10 10.91
CA MET A 201 -2.39 -2.26 11.57
C MET A 201 -2.60 -1.25 12.70
N ASN A 202 -1.55 -0.91 13.45
CA ASN A 202 -1.58 0.13 14.48
C ASN A 202 -1.89 1.49 13.87
N VAL A 203 -1.23 1.87 12.78
CA VAL A 203 -1.48 3.13 12.07
C VAL A 203 -2.92 3.20 11.57
N ILE A 204 -3.44 2.13 10.98
CA ILE A 204 -4.86 2.05 10.57
C ILE A 204 -5.79 2.26 11.78
N ALA A 205 -5.50 1.59 12.89
CA ALA A 205 -6.31 1.70 14.10
C ALA A 205 -6.30 3.11 14.69
N MET A 206 -5.14 3.78 14.71
CA MET A 206 -5.01 5.17 15.18
C MET A 206 -5.82 6.12 14.31
N VAL A 207 -5.73 6.01 12.98
CA VAL A 207 -6.51 6.85 12.06
C VAL A 207 -8.01 6.63 12.24
N ARG A 208 -8.46 5.37 12.40
CA ARG A 208 -9.88 5.06 12.66
C ARG A 208 -10.37 5.55 14.02
N LYS A 209 -9.48 5.71 15.00
CA LYS A 209 -9.81 6.30 16.31
C LYS A 209 -9.90 7.83 16.24
N GLU A 210 -9.02 8.46 15.46
CA GLU A 210 -8.95 9.92 15.32
C GLU A 210 -10.06 10.49 14.41
N PHE A 211 -10.41 9.75 13.35
CA PHE A 211 -11.37 10.21 12.34
C PHE A 211 -12.56 9.26 12.22
N LYS A 212 -13.72 9.80 11.82
CA LYS A 212 -14.87 8.98 11.43
C LYS A 212 -14.63 8.32 10.08
N VAL A 213 -13.92 7.21 10.07
CA VAL A 213 -13.70 6.43 8.85
C VAL A 213 -14.96 5.65 8.46
N ASP A 214 -15.27 5.61 7.16
CA ASP A 214 -16.32 4.74 6.63
C ASP A 214 -15.77 3.31 6.48
N ASP A 215 -16.14 2.42 7.37
CA ASP A 215 -15.70 0.99 7.36
C ASP A 215 -16.07 0.26 6.07
N LYS A 216 -16.98 0.82 5.26
CA LYS A 216 -17.33 0.29 3.94
C LYS A 216 -16.44 0.82 2.82
N ARG A 217 -15.57 1.79 3.10
CA ARG A 217 -14.69 2.44 2.13
C ARG A 217 -13.27 2.58 2.68
N ILE A 218 -12.71 1.47 3.14
CA ILE A 218 -11.29 1.34 3.48
C ILE A 218 -10.62 0.58 2.35
N TYR A 219 -9.58 1.15 1.79
CA TYR A 219 -8.83 0.61 0.66
C TYR A 219 -7.38 0.45 1.02
N VAL A 220 -6.71 -0.52 0.41
CA VAL A 220 -5.27 -0.68 0.51
C VAL A 220 -4.65 -0.73 -0.88
N MET A 221 -3.57 0.01 -1.05
CA MET A 221 -2.76 -0.02 -2.26
C MET A 221 -1.27 -0.01 -1.92
N GLY A 222 -0.43 -0.32 -2.88
CA GLY A 222 1.00 -0.18 -2.69
C GLY A 222 1.81 -0.53 -3.92
N HIS A 223 3.07 -0.10 -3.90
CA HIS A 223 4.01 -0.28 -4.99
C HIS A 223 5.07 -1.33 -4.65
N SER A 224 5.41 -2.22 -5.60
CA SER A 224 6.50 -3.19 -5.47
C SER A 224 6.34 -4.09 -4.22
N MET A 225 7.23 -3.98 -3.24
CA MET A 225 7.09 -4.60 -1.91
C MET A 225 5.74 -4.23 -1.27
N GLY A 226 5.33 -2.96 -1.36
CA GLY A 226 4.02 -2.50 -0.88
C GLY A 226 2.85 -3.09 -1.66
N GLY A 227 3.02 -3.34 -2.97
CA GLY A 227 2.03 -4.06 -3.78
C GLY A 227 1.86 -5.51 -3.33
N ALA A 228 2.95 -6.19 -3.00
CA ALA A 228 2.93 -7.49 -2.36
C ALA A 228 2.23 -7.44 -0.99
N GLY A 229 2.54 -6.41 -0.20
CA GLY A 229 1.88 -6.14 1.08
C GLY A 229 0.37 -5.91 0.94
N ALA A 230 -0.07 -5.16 -0.08
CA ALA A 230 -1.49 -4.90 -0.32
C ALA A 230 -2.25 -6.19 -0.65
N LEU A 231 -1.70 -7.06 -1.50
CA LEU A 231 -2.30 -8.37 -1.79
C LEU A 231 -2.37 -9.26 -0.54
N TYR A 232 -1.31 -9.28 0.26
CA TYR A 232 -1.26 -10.05 1.51
C TYR A 232 -2.25 -9.55 2.54
N LEU A 233 -2.28 -8.24 2.82
CA LEU A 233 -3.19 -7.66 3.81
C LEU A 233 -4.65 -7.79 3.37
N GLY A 234 -4.94 -7.64 2.07
CA GLY A 234 -6.26 -7.91 1.51
C GLY A 234 -6.74 -9.32 1.75
N SER A 235 -5.83 -10.30 1.61
CA SER A 235 -6.08 -11.71 1.91
C SER A 235 -6.29 -11.98 3.40
N LYS A 236 -5.42 -11.44 4.24
CA LYS A 236 -5.43 -11.71 5.69
C LYS A 236 -6.56 -10.99 6.41
N TYR A 237 -6.95 -9.81 5.94
CA TYR A 237 -7.99 -8.97 6.54
C TYR A 237 -9.17 -8.70 5.59
N PRO A 238 -9.81 -9.74 5.01
CA PRO A 238 -10.79 -9.57 3.94
C PRO A 238 -12.08 -8.85 4.41
N LYS A 239 -12.30 -8.78 5.72
CA LYS A 239 -13.42 -8.01 6.30
C LYS A 239 -13.12 -6.52 6.44
N MET A 240 -11.87 -6.10 6.28
CA MET A 240 -11.48 -4.70 6.44
C MET A 240 -11.60 -3.92 5.13
N PHE A 241 -11.00 -4.42 4.05
CA PHE A 241 -10.83 -3.65 2.83
C PHE A 241 -12.01 -3.81 1.85
N ALA A 242 -12.45 -2.70 1.27
CA ALA A 242 -13.48 -2.66 0.23
C ALA A 242 -12.93 -2.97 -1.17
N ALA A 243 -11.66 -2.65 -1.42
CA ALA A 243 -10.91 -3.00 -2.61
C ALA A 243 -9.41 -3.00 -2.31
N VAL A 244 -8.65 -3.71 -3.14
CA VAL A 244 -7.19 -3.83 -3.08
C VAL A 244 -6.60 -3.40 -4.42
N ALA A 245 -5.54 -2.58 -4.40
CA ALA A 245 -4.80 -2.25 -5.61
C ALA A 245 -3.30 -2.52 -5.42
N ALA A 246 -2.62 -2.94 -6.47
CA ALA A 246 -1.19 -3.21 -6.45
C ALA A 246 -0.51 -2.66 -7.70
N GLU A 247 0.55 -1.88 -7.49
CA GLU A 247 1.40 -1.34 -8.56
C GLU A 247 2.68 -2.15 -8.63
N ALA A 248 2.96 -2.78 -9.77
CA ALA A 248 4.14 -3.61 -10.00
C ALA A 248 4.48 -4.54 -8.80
N PRO A 249 3.55 -5.39 -8.32
CA PRO A 249 3.69 -6.10 -7.06
C PRO A 249 4.85 -7.09 -7.07
N ALA A 250 5.78 -6.95 -6.12
CA ALA A 250 6.89 -7.89 -5.92
C ALA A 250 6.42 -9.18 -5.20
N ALA A 251 5.30 -9.72 -5.62
CA ALA A 251 4.63 -10.88 -5.02
C ALA A 251 5.07 -12.18 -5.72
N PHE A 252 6.24 -12.71 -5.34
CA PHE A 252 6.88 -13.83 -6.03
C PHE A 252 6.54 -15.21 -5.45
N TRP A 253 5.68 -15.32 -4.45
CA TRP A 253 5.34 -16.63 -3.87
C TRP A 253 4.35 -17.42 -4.74
N GLN A 254 4.39 -18.75 -4.60
CA GLN A 254 3.63 -19.66 -5.46
C GLN A 254 2.20 -19.94 -4.97
N THR A 255 1.92 -19.69 -3.68
CA THR A 255 0.58 -19.87 -3.07
C THR A 255 -0.36 -18.72 -3.40
N ARG A 256 -0.44 -18.35 -4.70
CA ARG A 256 -1.25 -17.21 -5.15
C ARG A 256 -2.75 -17.47 -5.00
N LYS A 257 -3.22 -18.68 -5.36
CA LYS A 257 -4.64 -19.03 -5.25
C LYS A 257 -5.10 -19.05 -3.79
N GLU A 258 -4.28 -19.58 -2.89
CA GLU A 258 -4.54 -19.56 -1.45
C GLU A 258 -4.59 -18.12 -0.91
N THR A 259 -3.74 -17.23 -1.44
CA THR A 259 -3.78 -15.80 -1.10
C THR A 259 -5.02 -15.12 -1.67
N LEU A 260 -5.46 -15.48 -2.86
CA LEU A 260 -6.62 -14.88 -3.52
C LEU A 260 -7.96 -15.39 -2.96
N GLN A 261 -8.02 -16.62 -2.46
CA GLN A 261 -9.26 -17.25 -2.04
C GLN A 261 -10.05 -16.46 -0.98
N PRO A 262 -9.42 -15.94 0.11
CA PRO A 262 -10.15 -15.15 1.10
C PRO A 262 -10.74 -13.85 0.52
N MET A 263 -10.03 -13.21 -0.42
CA MET A 263 -10.53 -12.02 -1.11
C MET A 263 -11.70 -12.35 -2.04
N LYS A 264 -11.62 -13.48 -2.75
CA LYS A 264 -12.71 -13.99 -3.58
C LYS A 264 -13.97 -14.23 -2.75
N ASP A 265 -13.84 -14.96 -1.63
CA ASP A 265 -14.96 -15.32 -0.76
C ASP A 265 -15.62 -14.07 -0.14
N ALA A 266 -14.83 -13.06 0.18
CA ALA A 266 -15.31 -11.76 0.65
C ALA A 266 -15.75 -10.83 -0.49
N LYS A 267 -15.64 -11.24 -1.76
CA LYS A 267 -15.98 -10.47 -2.97
C LYS A 267 -15.22 -9.15 -3.09
N ILE A 268 -13.99 -9.12 -2.61
CA ILE A 268 -13.11 -7.95 -2.72
C ILE A 268 -12.60 -7.85 -4.16
N PRO A 269 -12.85 -6.76 -4.87
CA PRO A 269 -12.24 -6.52 -6.17
C PRO A 269 -10.76 -6.18 -6.02
N VAL A 270 -9.94 -6.65 -6.97
CA VAL A 270 -8.50 -6.42 -7.01
C VAL A 270 -8.13 -5.69 -8.29
N MET A 271 -7.30 -4.65 -8.19
CA MET A 271 -6.71 -3.99 -9.34
C MET A 271 -5.20 -4.18 -9.34
N ILE A 272 -4.60 -4.47 -10.49
CA ILE A 272 -3.15 -4.44 -10.66
C ILE A 272 -2.82 -3.51 -11.82
N VAL A 273 -1.84 -2.62 -11.61
CA VAL A 273 -1.26 -1.76 -12.64
C VAL A 273 0.23 -2.12 -12.76
N HIS A 274 0.73 -2.35 -13.97
CA HIS A 274 2.12 -2.76 -14.18
C HIS A 274 2.67 -2.19 -15.48
N GLY A 275 3.93 -1.77 -15.48
CA GLY A 275 4.62 -1.36 -16.70
C GLY A 275 5.14 -2.57 -17.48
N ASP A 276 4.99 -2.59 -18.80
CA ASP A 276 5.39 -3.71 -19.65
C ASP A 276 6.91 -3.88 -19.79
N ILE A 277 7.69 -2.81 -19.55
CA ILE A 277 9.16 -2.83 -19.56
C ILE A 277 9.77 -2.72 -18.16
N ASP A 278 9.10 -3.27 -17.16
CA ASP A 278 9.60 -3.34 -15.78
C ASP A 278 10.74 -4.35 -15.66
N GLU A 279 11.96 -3.84 -15.47
CA GLU A 279 13.18 -4.66 -15.33
C GLU A 279 13.42 -5.14 -13.88
N VAL A 280 12.69 -4.61 -12.90
CA VAL A 280 12.84 -4.93 -11.47
C VAL A 280 11.91 -6.06 -11.06
N VAL A 281 10.64 -5.91 -11.42
CA VAL A 281 9.61 -6.93 -11.27
C VAL A 281 9.05 -7.23 -12.65
N PRO A 282 9.47 -8.30 -13.31
CA PRO A 282 8.96 -8.64 -14.64
C PRO A 282 7.43 -8.74 -14.65
N VAL A 283 6.78 -8.14 -15.63
CA VAL A 283 5.31 -8.14 -15.77
C VAL A 283 4.73 -9.56 -15.80
N THR A 284 5.52 -10.55 -16.26
CA THR A 284 5.14 -11.97 -16.25
C THR A 284 4.80 -12.49 -14.86
N ASN A 285 5.39 -11.92 -13.79
CA ASN A 285 5.00 -12.25 -12.42
C ASN A 285 3.55 -11.83 -12.14
N THR A 286 3.17 -10.64 -12.58
CA THR A 286 1.79 -10.12 -12.45
C THR A 286 0.82 -10.91 -13.32
N LEU A 287 1.19 -11.27 -14.55
CA LEU A 287 0.33 -12.06 -15.42
C LEU A 287 -0.07 -13.40 -14.77
N ALA A 288 0.83 -14.04 -14.01
CA ALA A 288 0.50 -15.23 -13.25
C ALA A 288 -0.57 -14.99 -12.16
N TRP A 289 -0.56 -13.82 -11.51
CA TRP A 289 -1.64 -13.43 -10.58
C TRP A 289 -2.95 -13.17 -11.30
N VAL A 290 -2.91 -12.53 -12.46
CA VAL A 290 -4.08 -12.25 -13.30
C VAL A 290 -4.72 -13.55 -13.79
N ASP A 291 -3.92 -14.51 -14.22
CA ASP A 291 -4.41 -15.83 -14.65
C ASP A 291 -5.09 -16.59 -13.49
N ASP A 292 -4.49 -16.58 -12.29
CA ASP A 292 -5.08 -17.18 -11.10
C ASP A 292 -6.40 -16.47 -10.70
N MET A 293 -6.49 -15.14 -10.78
CA MET A 293 -7.74 -14.40 -10.54
C MET A 293 -8.82 -14.74 -11.56
N LYS A 294 -8.44 -14.89 -12.83
CA LYS A 294 -9.33 -15.28 -13.91
C LYS A 294 -9.88 -16.70 -13.68
N GLU A 295 -9.00 -17.66 -13.36
CA GLU A 295 -9.40 -19.04 -13.07
C GLU A 295 -10.35 -19.12 -11.86
N LEU A 296 -10.05 -18.33 -10.82
CA LEU A 296 -10.90 -18.21 -9.64
C LEU A 296 -12.20 -17.44 -9.90
N LYS A 297 -12.41 -16.87 -11.08
CA LYS A 297 -13.54 -16.01 -11.42
C LYS A 297 -13.73 -14.85 -10.45
N MET A 298 -12.65 -14.23 -10.06
CA MET A 298 -12.67 -13.05 -9.21
C MET A 298 -13.08 -11.81 -10.00
N LYS A 299 -13.55 -10.77 -9.28
CA LYS A 299 -13.67 -9.44 -9.83
C LYS A 299 -12.30 -8.78 -9.76
N TYR A 300 -11.70 -8.52 -10.93
CA TYR A 300 -10.40 -7.84 -11.02
C TYR A 300 -10.34 -6.88 -12.20
N GLU A 301 -9.41 -5.95 -12.14
CA GLU A 301 -8.98 -5.09 -13.25
C GLU A 301 -7.46 -5.20 -13.37
N PHE A 302 -6.95 -5.31 -14.59
CA PHE A 302 -5.52 -5.30 -14.88
C PHE A 302 -5.22 -4.27 -15.95
N ILE A 303 -4.24 -3.40 -15.67
CA ILE A 303 -3.74 -2.40 -16.62
C ILE A 303 -2.25 -2.64 -16.82
N GLU A 304 -1.89 -3.09 -18.02
CA GLU A 304 -0.52 -3.11 -18.50
C GLU A 304 -0.24 -1.79 -19.20
N GLN A 305 0.78 -1.06 -18.74
CA GLN A 305 1.10 0.28 -19.22
C GLN A 305 2.29 0.22 -20.18
N PRO A 306 2.09 0.54 -21.46
CA PRO A 306 3.16 0.49 -22.46
C PRO A 306 4.29 1.50 -22.18
N GLY A 307 5.54 1.03 -22.26
CA GLY A 307 6.73 1.86 -22.09
C GLY A 307 6.99 2.34 -20.66
N ILE A 308 6.30 1.79 -19.67
CA ILE A 308 6.46 2.16 -18.27
C ILE A 308 7.38 1.16 -17.56
N THR A 309 8.36 1.69 -16.82
CA THR A 309 9.29 0.93 -15.96
C THR A 309 8.81 0.89 -14.52
N HIS A 310 9.57 0.22 -13.63
CA HIS A 310 9.20 -0.03 -12.23
C HIS A 310 8.84 1.21 -11.41
N GLY A 311 9.65 2.25 -11.46
CA GLY A 311 9.44 3.46 -10.64
C GLY A 311 8.27 4.34 -11.10
N PRO A 312 8.20 4.71 -12.39
CA PRO A 312 7.15 5.57 -12.93
C PRO A 312 5.72 5.05 -12.77
N VAL A 313 5.52 3.73 -12.58
CA VAL A 313 4.19 3.16 -12.35
C VAL A 313 3.51 3.73 -11.10
N ILE A 314 4.28 4.16 -10.08
CA ILE A 314 3.75 4.81 -8.87
C ILE A 314 2.89 6.02 -9.22
N GLU A 315 3.34 6.84 -10.17
CA GLU A 315 2.63 8.05 -10.57
C GLU A 315 1.53 7.75 -11.58
N SER A 316 1.84 6.94 -12.60
CA SER A 316 0.92 6.63 -13.70
C SER A 316 -0.24 5.71 -13.28
N GLY A 317 -0.06 4.91 -12.23
CA GLY A 317 -1.07 4.01 -11.68
C GLY A 317 -2.11 4.69 -10.78
N LEU A 318 -1.80 5.87 -10.23
CA LEU A 318 -2.65 6.50 -9.22
C LEU A 318 -4.07 6.80 -9.72
N LYS A 319 -4.19 7.50 -10.86
CA LYS A 319 -5.51 7.91 -11.36
C LYS A 319 -6.44 6.73 -11.60
N PRO A 320 -6.08 5.68 -12.35
CA PRO A 320 -6.95 4.52 -12.51
C PRO A 320 -7.26 3.81 -11.19
N ILE A 321 -6.34 3.78 -10.22
CA ILE A 321 -6.57 3.17 -8.91
C ILE A 321 -7.61 3.97 -8.11
N TYR A 322 -7.52 5.30 -8.07
CA TYR A 322 -8.53 6.12 -7.39
C TYR A 322 -9.90 6.04 -8.05
N GLU A 323 -9.96 5.99 -9.38
CA GLU A 323 -11.21 5.74 -10.14
C GLU A 323 -11.79 4.35 -9.82
N PHE A 324 -10.93 3.34 -9.67
CA PHE A 324 -11.32 2.01 -9.24
C PHE A 324 -11.89 2.03 -7.81
N PHE A 325 -11.23 2.67 -6.86
CA PHE A 325 -11.73 2.79 -5.49
C PHE A 325 -13.07 3.50 -5.40
N ALA A 326 -13.26 4.57 -6.18
CA ALA A 326 -14.52 5.32 -6.21
C ALA A 326 -15.73 4.47 -6.62
N LYS A 327 -15.52 3.42 -7.43
CA LYS A 327 -16.57 2.49 -7.89
C LYS A 327 -16.90 1.38 -6.88
N HIS A 328 -16.07 1.22 -5.82
CA HIS A 328 -16.17 0.06 -4.94
C HIS A 328 -16.43 0.46 -3.49
N LYS A 329 -17.48 -0.14 -2.94
CA LYS A 329 -17.90 0.00 -1.55
C LYS A 329 -18.42 -1.34 -1.06
N LYS A 330 -18.15 -1.72 0.19
CA LYS A 330 -18.72 -2.90 0.84
C LYS A 330 -20.21 -2.80 1.08
#